data_22e5298f223605cd2a4822f4333e973b
#
_entry.id   22e5298f223605cd2a4822f4333e973b
#
_cell.length_a   1.000
_cell.length_b   1.000
_cell.length_c   1.000
_cell.angle_alpha   90.00
_cell.angle_beta   90.00
_cell.angle_gamma   90.00
#
_symmetry.space_group_name_H-M   'P 1'
#
loop_
_entity.id
_entity.type
_entity.pdbx_description
1 polymer ?
#
loop_
_entity_poly.entity_id
_entity_poly.type
_entity_poly.pdbx_seq_one_letter_code
_entity_poly.pdbx_strand_id
1 'polypeptide(L)'
;MVEVKGEQGYAGAFGAMDNARGQPIILPAGGMFLRDRAAIAQALLEHRIPSIAAFRENMEAGSLISYGFDLMGLFYDIASYVQRLAAGAKPSDMPIEQSPRFYMGVNLKTAASLGVSLSDVFIARANEVRE
;
A
#
# COMPACT_ATOMS: atom_id res chain seq x y z
N MET A 1 -9.56 18.67 -8.30
CA MET A 1 -8.47 17.69 -8.59
C MET A 1 -7.17 18.38 -8.21
N VAL A 2 -6.39 17.79 -7.31
CA VAL A 2 -5.09 18.36 -6.90
C VAL A 2 -4.00 17.58 -7.64
N GLU A 3 -3.18 18.28 -8.42
CA GLU A 3 -2.05 17.68 -9.13
C GLU A 3 -0.81 17.67 -8.21
N VAL A 4 -0.22 16.49 -8.02
CA VAL A 4 0.97 16.33 -7.17
C VAL A 4 2.21 16.19 -8.06
N LYS A 5 3.15 17.12 -7.96
CA LYS A 5 4.44 17.09 -8.67
C LYS A 5 5.58 16.95 -7.67
N GLY A 6 6.11 15.72 -7.54
CA GLY A 6 7.23 15.40 -6.65
C GLY A 6 6.89 15.47 -5.16
N GLU A 7 7.90 15.25 -4.32
CA GLU A 7 7.73 15.13 -2.86
C GLU A 7 7.15 16.40 -2.20
N GLN A 8 7.52 17.58 -2.67
CA GLN A 8 7.03 18.86 -2.12
C GLN A 8 5.52 19.08 -2.41
N GLY A 9 4.97 18.38 -3.41
CA GLY A 9 3.56 18.47 -3.76
C GLY A 9 2.63 17.75 -2.78
N TYR A 10 3.12 16.77 -2.00
CA TYR A 10 2.28 16.00 -1.09
C TYR A 10 1.75 16.83 0.07
N ALA A 11 2.61 17.62 0.74
CA ALA A 11 2.18 18.49 1.83
C ALA A 11 1.12 19.50 1.37
N GLY A 12 1.30 20.12 0.21
CA GLY A 12 0.31 21.02 -0.38
C GLY A 12 -0.99 20.33 -0.78
N ALA A 13 -0.90 19.10 -1.32
CA ALA A 13 -2.07 18.32 -1.71
C ALA A 13 -2.90 17.91 -0.49
N PHE A 14 -2.24 17.46 0.58
CA PHE A 14 -2.92 17.05 1.81
C PHE A 14 -3.41 18.26 2.62
N GLY A 15 -2.67 19.39 2.62
CA GLY A 15 -3.15 20.65 3.20
C GLY A 15 -4.42 21.17 2.52
N ALA A 16 -4.56 20.99 1.21
CA ALA A 16 -5.81 21.31 0.51
C ALA A 16 -6.97 20.36 0.90
N MET A 17 -6.67 19.20 1.48
CA MET A 17 -7.64 18.23 2.01
C MET A 17 -8.03 18.50 3.47
N ASP A 18 -7.40 19.45 4.16
CA ASP A 18 -7.74 19.80 5.56
C ASP A 18 -9.21 20.17 5.75
N ASN A 19 -9.86 20.68 4.70
CA ASN A 19 -11.30 20.92 4.70
C ASN A 19 -12.14 19.63 4.67
N ALA A 20 -11.54 18.49 4.34
CA ALA A 20 -12.17 17.16 4.31
C ALA A 20 -11.92 16.36 5.60
N ARG A 21 -11.81 17.06 6.74
CA ARG A 21 -11.44 16.55 8.07
C ARG A 21 -11.85 15.10 8.31
N GLY A 22 -10.85 14.22 8.46
CA GLY A 22 -11.06 12.83 8.87
C GLY A 22 -11.51 11.87 7.77
N GLN A 23 -11.59 12.30 6.50
CA GLN A 23 -11.88 11.38 5.40
C GLN A 23 -10.64 10.54 5.09
N PRO A 24 -10.78 9.20 5.08
CA PRO A 24 -9.67 8.33 4.72
C PRO A 24 -9.35 8.44 3.22
N ILE A 25 -8.09 8.21 2.87
CA ILE A 25 -7.64 8.16 1.48
C ILE A 25 -7.18 6.77 1.08
N ILE A 26 -7.29 6.49 -0.21
CA ILE A 26 -6.77 5.28 -0.81
C ILE A 26 -5.57 5.66 -1.68
N LEU A 27 -4.41 5.06 -1.40
CA LEU A 27 -3.21 5.14 -2.22
C LEU A 27 -3.18 3.94 -3.16
N PRO A 28 -3.46 4.13 -4.45
CA PRO A 28 -3.50 3.02 -5.40
C PRO A 28 -2.10 2.45 -5.65
N ALA A 29 -2.06 1.27 -6.27
CA ALA A 29 -0.81 0.69 -6.73
C ALA A 29 -0.16 1.60 -7.79
N GLY A 30 1.07 2.06 -7.51
CA GLY A 30 1.82 2.92 -8.42
C GLY A 30 3.23 3.16 -7.91
N GLY A 31 4.20 3.14 -8.84
CA GLY A 31 5.62 3.29 -8.51
C GLY A 31 5.94 4.61 -7.78
N MET A 32 5.22 5.69 -8.09
CA MET A 32 5.36 6.97 -7.41
C MET A 32 4.99 6.86 -5.93
N PHE A 33 3.84 6.26 -5.61
CA PHE A 33 3.38 6.09 -4.22
C PHE A 33 4.29 5.15 -3.41
N LEU A 34 4.92 4.19 -4.07
CA LEU A 34 5.88 3.30 -3.43
C LEU A 34 7.23 4.01 -3.21
N ARG A 35 7.72 4.75 -4.20
CA ARG A 35 8.98 5.51 -4.10
C ARG A 35 8.92 6.56 -3.00
N ASP A 36 7.86 7.35 -2.98
CA ASP A 36 7.71 8.52 -2.12
C ASP A 36 6.98 8.17 -0.80
N ARG A 37 6.85 6.88 -0.48
CA ARG A 37 6.06 6.37 0.65
C ARG A 37 6.33 7.03 1.99
N ALA A 38 7.59 7.36 2.27
CA ALA A 38 7.97 7.98 3.54
C ALA A 38 7.45 9.41 3.65
N ALA A 39 7.62 10.22 2.61
CA ALA A 39 7.11 11.60 2.56
C ALA A 39 5.57 11.63 2.59
N ILE A 40 4.92 10.70 1.90
CA ILE A 40 3.47 10.56 1.91
C ILE A 40 2.97 10.19 3.32
N ALA A 41 3.58 9.19 3.95
CA ALA A 41 3.19 8.74 5.30
C ALA A 41 3.35 9.85 6.34
N GLN A 42 4.45 10.61 6.27
CA GLN A 42 4.68 11.76 7.14
C GLN A 42 3.59 12.82 6.95
N ALA A 43 3.34 13.24 5.72
CA ALA A 43 2.33 14.25 5.42
C ALA A 43 0.91 13.79 5.84
N LEU A 44 0.55 12.51 5.63
CA LEU A 44 -0.71 11.95 6.09
C LEU A 44 -0.86 11.98 7.60
N LEU A 45 0.21 11.71 8.32
CA LEU A 45 0.21 11.75 9.79
C LEU A 45 0.10 13.19 10.31
N GLU A 46 0.82 14.15 9.72
CA GLU A 46 0.75 15.57 10.06
C GLU A 46 -0.67 16.14 9.90
N HIS A 47 -1.36 15.76 8.83
CA HIS A 47 -2.73 16.17 8.54
C HIS A 47 -3.80 15.25 9.18
N ARG A 48 -3.38 14.24 9.96
CA ARG A 48 -4.26 13.26 10.60
C ARG A 48 -5.22 12.54 9.66
N ILE A 49 -4.73 12.18 8.48
CA ILE A 49 -5.50 11.51 7.43
C ILE A 49 -5.26 9.99 7.50
N PRO A 50 -6.27 9.17 7.84
CA PRO A 50 -6.16 7.72 7.74
C PRO A 50 -5.98 7.28 6.29
N SER A 51 -5.14 6.26 6.06
CA SER A 51 -4.87 5.80 4.70
C SER A 51 -4.88 4.29 4.57
N ILE A 52 -5.34 3.84 3.40
CA ILE A 52 -5.17 2.46 2.93
C ILE A 52 -4.28 2.51 1.70
N ALA A 53 -3.21 1.73 1.69
CA ALA A 53 -2.25 1.66 0.59
C ALA A 53 -2.21 0.27 -0.04
N ALA A 54 -1.80 0.19 -1.30
CA ALA A 54 -1.76 -1.08 -2.03
C ALA A 54 -0.56 -1.95 -1.65
N PHE A 55 0.53 -1.36 -1.15
CA PHE A 55 1.76 -2.11 -0.88
C PHE A 55 2.09 -2.14 0.62
N ARG A 56 2.65 -3.26 1.07
CA ARG A 56 3.16 -3.49 2.42
C ARG A 56 4.10 -2.37 2.86
N GLU A 57 5.01 -1.97 1.99
CA GLU A 57 6.05 -0.97 2.24
C GLU A 57 5.47 0.42 2.58
N ASN A 58 4.28 0.72 2.11
CA ASN A 58 3.58 1.95 2.51
C ASN A 58 3.14 1.89 3.98
N MET A 59 2.63 0.72 4.45
CA MET A 59 2.25 0.52 5.84
C MET A 59 3.50 0.54 6.74
N GLU A 60 4.58 -0.07 6.30
CA GLU A 60 5.87 -0.03 7.00
C GLU A 60 6.41 1.41 7.14
N ALA A 61 6.16 2.26 6.15
CA ALA A 61 6.53 3.68 6.17
C ALA A 61 5.61 4.55 7.03
N GLY A 62 4.41 4.06 7.40
CA GLY A 62 3.50 4.76 8.30
C GLY A 62 2.04 4.89 7.82
N SER A 63 1.66 4.34 6.67
CA SER A 63 0.23 4.23 6.32
C SER A 63 -0.51 3.36 7.33
N LEU A 64 -1.79 3.65 7.58
CA LEU A 64 -2.57 2.94 8.59
C LEU A 64 -2.80 1.48 8.24
N ILE A 65 -3.18 1.21 6.99
CA ILE A 65 -3.46 -0.13 6.48
C ILE A 65 -2.78 -0.30 5.14
N SER A 66 -2.30 -1.51 4.86
CA SER A 66 -2.02 -1.94 3.50
C SER A 66 -2.94 -3.09 3.11
N TYR A 67 -3.45 -3.06 1.89
CA TYR A 67 -4.22 -4.15 1.31
C TYR A 67 -3.97 -4.23 -0.18
N GLY A 68 -3.34 -5.30 -0.62
CA GLY A 68 -3.01 -5.48 -2.03
C GLY A 68 -2.24 -6.75 -2.30
N PHE A 69 -1.46 -6.74 -3.35
CA PHE A 69 -0.69 -7.92 -3.75
C PHE A 69 0.51 -8.11 -2.84
N ASP A 70 0.82 -9.38 -2.57
CA ASP A 70 2.14 -9.76 -2.08
C ASP A 70 3.15 -9.58 -3.22
N LEU A 71 3.83 -8.44 -3.23
CA LEU A 71 4.77 -8.08 -4.30
C LEU A 71 5.94 -9.07 -4.40
N MET A 72 6.45 -9.53 -3.27
CA MET A 72 7.55 -10.51 -3.26
C MET A 72 7.07 -11.86 -3.79
N GLY A 73 5.88 -12.30 -3.39
CA GLY A 73 5.26 -13.50 -3.92
C GLY A 73 5.04 -13.42 -5.43
N LEU A 74 4.66 -12.25 -5.94
CA LEU A 74 4.52 -12.02 -7.38
C LEU A 74 5.85 -12.20 -8.14
N PHE A 75 6.97 -11.71 -7.61
CA PHE A 75 8.29 -11.94 -8.21
C PHE A 75 8.68 -13.41 -8.23
N TYR A 76 8.34 -14.17 -7.19
CA TYR A 76 8.53 -15.63 -7.18
C TYR A 76 7.69 -16.31 -8.27
N ASP A 77 6.46 -15.91 -8.45
CA ASP A 77 5.58 -16.48 -9.48
C ASP A 77 6.13 -16.17 -10.88
N ILE A 78 6.63 -14.94 -11.13
CA ILE A 78 7.30 -14.56 -12.38
C ILE A 78 8.52 -15.44 -12.65
N ALA A 79 9.31 -15.80 -11.64
CA ALA A 79 10.45 -16.69 -11.82
C ALA A 79 10.06 -18.06 -12.39
N SER A 80 8.90 -18.59 -12.02
CA SER A 80 8.37 -19.84 -12.59
C SER A 80 8.06 -19.72 -14.09
N TYR A 81 7.56 -18.56 -14.51
CA TYR A 81 7.33 -18.28 -15.94
C TYR A 81 8.65 -18.24 -16.71
N VAL A 82 9.67 -17.57 -16.18
CA VAL A 82 11.01 -17.50 -16.78
C VAL A 82 11.60 -18.92 -16.94
N GLN A 83 11.45 -19.76 -15.91
CA GLN A 83 11.93 -21.14 -15.97
C GLN A 83 11.22 -21.96 -17.07
N ARG A 84 9.90 -21.83 -17.19
CA ARG A 84 9.12 -22.52 -18.24
C ARG A 84 9.50 -22.05 -19.63
N LEU A 85 9.69 -20.75 -19.84
CA LEU A 85 10.16 -20.17 -21.11
C LEU A 85 11.56 -20.67 -21.46
N ALA A 86 12.48 -20.70 -20.50
CA ALA A 86 13.83 -21.22 -20.69
C ALA A 86 13.85 -22.72 -21.05
N ALA A 87 12.84 -23.48 -20.56
CA ALA A 87 12.62 -24.88 -20.91
C ALA A 87 11.93 -25.08 -22.28
N GLY A 88 11.66 -24.00 -23.03
CA GLY A 88 11.09 -24.06 -24.38
C GLY A 88 9.56 -23.93 -24.46
N ALA A 89 8.88 -23.59 -23.37
CA ALA A 89 7.45 -23.29 -23.42
C ALA A 89 7.18 -22.05 -24.29
N LYS A 90 6.11 -22.08 -25.07
CA LYS A 90 5.73 -20.92 -25.88
C LYS A 90 4.82 -20.00 -25.06
N PRO A 91 5.04 -18.67 -25.12
CA PRO A 91 4.17 -17.70 -24.41
C PRO A 91 2.68 -17.85 -24.73
N SER A 92 2.35 -18.22 -25.98
CA SER A 92 0.96 -18.46 -26.42
C SER A 92 0.26 -19.60 -25.69
N ASP A 93 1.02 -20.56 -25.16
CA ASP A 93 0.50 -21.78 -24.52
C ASP A 93 0.50 -21.64 -22.98
N MET A 94 0.96 -20.47 -22.48
CA MET A 94 1.01 -20.20 -21.04
C MET A 94 -0.25 -19.47 -20.59
N PRO A 95 -0.92 -19.94 -19.52
CA PRO A 95 -2.12 -19.27 -19.01
C PRO A 95 -1.76 -17.89 -18.42
N ILE A 96 -2.69 -16.95 -18.52
CA ILE A 96 -2.62 -15.70 -17.77
C ILE A 96 -3.09 -16.02 -16.35
N GLU A 97 -2.17 -16.01 -15.41
CA GLU A 97 -2.45 -16.27 -13.99
C GLU A 97 -2.52 -14.96 -13.23
N GLN A 98 -3.53 -14.83 -12.37
CA GLN A 98 -3.56 -13.76 -11.36
C GLN A 98 -2.97 -14.31 -10.07
N SER A 99 -2.09 -13.53 -9.42
CA SER A 99 -1.60 -13.93 -8.10
C SER A 99 -2.78 -14.02 -7.13
N PRO A 100 -3.03 -15.19 -6.52
CA PRO A 100 -4.11 -15.35 -5.55
C PRO A 100 -3.75 -14.80 -4.17
N ARG A 101 -2.52 -14.30 -4.00
CA ARG A 101 -1.98 -13.87 -2.72
C ARG A 101 -2.25 -12.39 -2.50
N PHE A 102 -3.21 -12.11 -1.63
CA PHE A 102 -3.42 -10.79 -1.07
C PHE A 102 -2.75 -10.71 0.29
N TYR A 103 -2.20 -9.55 0.56
CA TYR A 103 -1.57 -9.20 1.81
C TYR A 103 -2.36 -8.07 2.47
N MET A 104 -2.61 -8.22 3.76
CA MET A 104 -3.21 -7.20 4.61
C MET A 104 -2.27 -6.91 5.78
N GLY A 105 -1.79 -5.68 5.86
CA GLY A 105 -1.00 -5.19 6.99
C GLY A 105 -1.72 -4.08 7.74
N VAL A 106 -1.51 -4.01 9.05
CA VAL A 106 -2.09 -3.00 9.93
C VAL A 106 -0.99 -2.38 10.80
N ASN A 107 -0.96 -1.04 10.86
CA ASN A 107 -0.04 -0.29 11.68
C ASN A 107 -0.77 0.29 12.90
N LEU A 108 -0.62 -0.37 14.06
CA LEU A 108 -1.26 0.06 15.33
C LEU A 108 -0.63 1.34 15.88
N LYS A 109 0.66 1.57 15.64
CA LYS A 109 1.33 2.81 16.03
C LYS A 109 0.68 4.01 15.31
N THR A 110 0.43 3.88 14.02
CA THR A 110 -0.29 4.90 13.23
C THR A 110 -1.73 5.02 13.68
N ALA A 111 -2.42 3.92 13.98
CA ALA A 111 -3.78 3.93 14.51
C ALA A 111 -3.86 4.74 15.81
N ALA A 112 -2.96 4.48 16.75
CA ALA A 112 -2.88 5.21 18.02
C ALA A 112 -2.61 6.71 17.80
N SER A 113 -1.68 7.07 16.91
CA SER A 113 -1.34 8.46 16.60
C SER A 113 -2.50 9.23 15.98
N LEU A 114 -3.32 8.55 15.18
CA LEU A 114 -4.52 9.12 14.54
C LEU A 114 -5.76 9.11 15.45
N GLY A 115 -5.71 8.38 16.59
CA GLY A 115 -6.87 8.18 17.45
C GLY A 115 -7.92 7.23 16.83
N VAL A 116 -7.50 6.34 15.93
CA VAL A 116 -8.37 5.37 15.26
C VAL A 116 -8.36 4.06 16.03
N SER A 117 -9.54 3.60 16.44
CA SER A 117 -9.72 2.29 17.07
C SER A 117 -10.08 1.25 16.00
N LEU A 118 -9.31 0.17 15.97
CA LEU A 118 -9.57 -0.98 15.10
C LEU A 118 -10.07 -2.14 15.96
N SER A 119 -11.06 -2.88 15.49
CA SER A 119 -11.59 -4.02 16.24
C SER A 119 -10.62 -5.20 16.22
N ASP A 120 -10.62 -6.01 17.28
CA ASP A 120 -9.79 -7.22 17.39
C ASP A 120 -10.06 -8.19 16.23
N VAL A 121 -11.31 -8.30 15.79
CA VAL A 121 -11.71 -9.12 14.65
C VAL A 121 -11.06 -8.63 13.35
N PHE A 122 -10.92 -7.32 13.18
CA PHE A 122 -10.24 -6.74 12.01
C PHE A 122 -8.74 -7.00 12.07
N ILE A 123 -8.12 -6.75 13.23
CA ILE A 123 -6.68 -6.98 13.46
C ILE A 123 -6.33 -8.46 13.25
N ALA A 124 -7.17 -9.38 13.74
CA ALA A 124 -6.95 -10.82 13.59
C ALA A 124 -6.97 -11.32 12.14
N ARG A 125 -7.49 -10.53 11.19
CA ARG A 125 -7.46 -10.84 9.75
C ARG A 125 -6.20 -10.36 9.04
N ALA A 126 -5.39 -9.56 9.70
CA ALA A 126 -4.16 -9.05 9.12
C ALA A 126 -3.10 -10.16 9.02
N ASN A 127 -2.35 -10.17 7.92
CA ASN A 127 -1.18 -11.01 7.75
C ASN A 127 0.00 -10.48 8.59
N GLU A 128 0.02 -9.16 8.81
CA GLU A 128 1.02 -8.50 9.64
C GLU A 128 0.39 -7.38 10.46
N VAL A 129 0.79 -7.32 11.72
CA VAL A 129 0.43 -6.24 12.65
C VAL A 129 1.72 -5.60 13.14
N ARG A 130 1.85 -4.28 12.96
CA ARG A 130 3.00 -3.50 13.41
C ARG A 130 2.60 -2.67 14.63
N GLU A 131 3.33 -2.89 15.72
CA GLU A 131 3.22 -2.17 17.00
C GLU A 131 4.26 -1.06 17.13
#